data_d6ad3cb6b9ffd25ad55f1dbe7ab566b7
#
_entry.id   d6ad3cb6b9ffd25ad55f1dbe7ab566b7
#
_cell.length_a   1.000
_cell.length_b   1.000
_cell.length_c   1.000
_cell.angle_alpha   90.00
_cell.angle_beta   90.00
_cell.angle_gamma   90.00
#
_symmetry.space_group_name_H-M   'P 1'
#
loop_
_entity.id
_entity.type
_entity.pdbx_description
1 polymer ?
#
loop_
_entity_poly.entity_id
_entity_poly.type
_entity_poly.pdbx_seq_one_letter_code
_entity_poly.pdbx_strand_id
1 'polypeptide(L)'
;MSKTTPIILLIIGTLILGVVGSAYAWSFLKVRSTIEQAAVISAKADLWASSNENAQVVRRSVREIQAQREVLDTYFIKEDGIVSFLDEIEEIGDHAGLPIEVIAVEAGNPIDKDGLIRPLTISLRVSGKLKDIFYTLAMLETLPKAVSVDGVGLTQDPENLTWIGEFKVVVTQISE
;
A
#
# COMPACT_ATOMS: atom_id res chain seq x y z
N MET A 1 -19.57 82.86 -52.42
CA MET A 1 -19.19 81.58 -51.81
C MET A 1 -20.23 81.30 -50.75
N SER A 2 -21.07 80.30 -50.93
CA SER A 2 -22.23 80.05 -50.11
C SER A 2 -21.79 79.57 -48.71
N LYS A 3 -22.34 80.17 -47.65
CA LYS A 3 -22.07 79.85 -46.24
C LYS A 3 -22.47 78.40 -45.83
N THR A 4 -23.09 77.67 -46.76
CA THR A 4 -23.57 76.30 -46.58
C THR A 4 -22.49 75.24 -46.75
N THR A 5 -21.43 75.52 -47.51
CA THR A 5 -20.35 74.58 -47.83
C THR A 5 -19.55 74.14 -46.57
N PRO A 6 -19.13 75.09 -45.67
CA PRO A 6 -18.37 74.71 -44.49
C PRO A 6 -19.22 73.88 -43.46
N ILE A 7 -20.55 74.16 -43.39
CA ILE A 7 -21.48 73.44 -42.51
C ILE A 7 -21.65 71.99 -42.92
N ILE A 8 -21.77 71.74 -44.23
CA ILE A 8 -21.88 70.36 -44.81
C ILE A 8 -20.59 69.59 -44.52
N LEU A 9 -19.42 70.21 -44.71
CA LEU A 9 -18.15 69.57 -44.42
C LEU A 9 -17.96 69.17 -42.94
N LEU A 10 -18.45 70.03 -42.02
CA LEU A 10 -18.42 69.79 -40.59
C LEU A 10 -19.34 68.66 -40.20
N ILE A 11 -20.56 68.54 -40.79
CA ILE A 11 -21.50 67.45 -40.55
C ILE A 11 -20.90 66.13 -41.04
N ILE A 12 -20.30 66.05 -42.22
CA ILE A 12 -19.68 64.88 -42.78
C ILE A 12 -18.53 64.42 -41.89
N GLY A 13 -17.68 65.36 -41.44
CA GLY A 13 -16.55 65.05 -40.60
C GLY A 13 -16.99 64.44 -39.24
N THR A 14 -18.05 65.00 -38.64
CA THR A 14 -18.59 64.47 -37.39
C THR A 14 -19.20 63.09 -37.54
N LEU A 15 -19.87 62.84 -38.69
CA LEU A 15 -20.47 61.55 -39.01
C LEU A 15 -19.41 60.44 -39.22
N ILE A 16 -18.33 60.76 -39.94
CA ILE A 16 -17.18 59.85 -40.10
C ILE A 16 -16.54 59.54 -38.76
N LEU A 17 -16.33 60.53 -37.93
CA LEU A 17 -15.74 60.35 -36.59
C LEU A 17 -16.63 59.49 -35.69
N GLY A 18 -17.93 59.63 -35.77
CA GLY A 18 -18.90 58.79 -35.07
C GLY A 18 -18.86 57.30 -35.53
N VAL A 19 -18.77 57.06 -36.82
CA VAL A 19 -18.70 55.70 -37.38
C VAL A 19 -17.35 55.04 -36.98
N VAL A 20 -16.23 55.74 -37.11
CA VAL A 20 -14.93 55.19 -36.72
C VAL A 20 -14.83 54.94 -35.21
N GLY A 21 -15.35 55.86 -34.40
CA GLY A 21 -15.39 55.70 -32.95
C GLY A 21 -16.29 54.51 -32.51
N SER A 22 -17.42 54.30 -33.16
CA SER A 22 -18.30 53.13 -32.84
C SER A 22 -17.68 51.82 -33.26
N ALA A 23 -17.01 51.77 -34.42
CA ALA A 23 -16.30 50.59 -34.88
C ALA A 23 -15.14 50.22 -33.98
N TYR A 24 -14.41 51.21 -33.48
CA TYR A 24 -13.31 51.01 -32.52
C TYR A 24 -13.82 50.50 -31.16
N ALA A 25 -14.86 51.12 -30.63
CA ALA A 25 -15.47 50.69 -29.36
C ALA A 25 -15.99 49.23 -29.48
N TRP A 26 -16.65 48.89 -30.58
CA TRP A 26 -17.15 47.51 -30.78
C TRP A 26 -16.03 46.50 -30.91
N SER A 27 -14.93 46.82 -31.61
CA SER A 27 -13.76 45.97 -31.73
C SER A 27 -13.09 45.76 -30.35
N PHE A 28 -12.99 46.82 -29.55
CA PHE A 28 -12.40 46.76 -28.22
C PHE A 28 -13.20 45.85 -27.24
N LEU A 29 -14.53 45.96 -27.29
CA LEU A 29 -15.42 45.10 -26.47
C LEU A 29 -15.27 43.63 -26.88
N LYS A 30 -15.18 43.35 -28.18
CA LYS A 30 -15.03 42.00 -28.70
C LYS A 30 -13.71 41.34 -28.31
N VAL A 31 -12.59 42.11 -28.33
CA VAL A 31 -11.28 41.62 -27.93
C VAL A 31 -11.26 41.29 -26.45
N ARG A 32 -11.90 42.13 -25.61
CA ARG A 32 -11.97 41.92 -24.16
C ARG A 32 -12.71 40.63 -23.80
N SER A 33 -13.83 40.36 -24.45
CA SER A 33 -14.60 39.11 -24.22
C SER A 33 -13.84 37.84 -24.65
N THR A 34 -12.99 37.94 -25.67
CA THR A 34 -12.16 36.81 -26.13
C THR A 34 -11.03 36.51 -25.14
N ILE A 35 -10.45 37.53 -24.53
CA ILE A 35 -9.38 37.37 -23.51
C ILE A 35 -9.96 36.72 -22.24
N GLU A 36 -11.15 37.13 -21.81
CA GLU A 36 -11.82 36.52 -20.64
C GLU A 36 -12.14 35.03 -20.89
N GLN A 37 -12.60 34.67 -22.09
CA GLN A 37 -12.85 33.26 -22.44
C GLN A 37 -11.56 32.45 -22.48
N ALA A 38 -10.48 33.00 -23.01
CA ALA A 38 -9.17 32.33 -23.05
C ALA A 38 -8.65 32.10 -21.62
N ALA A 39 -8.78 33.06 -20.72
CA ALA A 39 -8.37 32.94 -19.33
C ALA A 39 -9.17 31.85 -18.57
N VAL A 40 -10.48 31.72 -18.83
CA VAL A 40 -11.30 30.66 -18.25
C VAL A 40 -10.93 29.27 -18.78
N ILE A 41 -10.60 29.18 -20.07
CA ILE A 41 -10.17 27.90 -20.67
C ILE A 41 -8.80 27.48 -20.14
N SER A 42 -7.85 28.41 -20.01
CA SER A 42 -6.54 28.10 -19.44
C SER A 42 -6.64 27.68 -17.98
N ALA A 43 -7.43 28.39 -17.16
CA ALA A 43 -7.67 28.01 -15.76
C ALA A 43 -8.33 26.61 -15.64
N LYS A 44 -9.26 26.27 -16.52
CA LYS A 44 -9.82 24.92 -16.58
C LYS A 44 -8.78 23.88 -16.98
N ALA A 45 -7.96 24.17 -17.97
CA ALA A 45 -6.89 23.25 -18.39
C ALA A 45 -5.90 22.98 -17.26
N ASP A 46 -5.52 24.01 -16.51
CA ASP A 46 -4.62 23.88 -15.35
C ASP A 46 -5.26 23.04 -14.21
N LEU A 47 -6.55 23.25 -13.95
CA LEU A 47 -7.31 22.42 -13.00
C LEU A 47 -7.40 20.95 -13.44
N TRP A 48 -7.61 20.68 -14.72
CA TRP A 48 -7.62 19.33 -15.25
C TRP A 48 -6.23 18.68 -15.21
N ALA A 49 -5.18 19.43 -15.48
CA ALA A 49 -3.80 18.96 -15.42
C ALA A 49 -3.43 18.59 -13.97
N SER A 50 -3.69 19.48 -13.01
CA SER A 50 -3.42 19.24 -11.58
C SER A 50 -4.27 18.10 -10.99
N SER A 51 -5.53 17.98 -11.41
CA SER A 51 -6.40 16.87 -11.00
C SER A 51 -5.89 15.52 -11.52
N ASN A 52 -5.41 15.49 -12.77
CA ASN A 52 -4.86 14.27 -13.36
C ASN A 52 -3.52 13.88 -12.73
N GLU A 53 -2.67 14.85 -12.41
CA GLU A 53 -1.41 14.64 -11.70
C GLU A 53 -1.68 14.07 -10.29
N ASN A 54 -2.59 14.66 -9.53
CA ASN A 54 -3.00 14.16 -8.23
C ASN A 54 -3.57 12.73 -8.33
N ALA A 55 -4.39 12.43 -9.34
CA ALA A 55 -4.90 11.09 -9.56
C ALA A 55 -3.78 10.07 -9.88
N GLN A 56 -2.75 10.47 -10.61
CA GLN A 56 -1.59 9.61 -10.87
C GLN A 56 -0.76 9.36 -9.61
N VAL A 57 -0.53 10.38 -8.77
CA VAL A 57 0.17 10.24 -7.50
C VAL A 57 -0.58 9.27 -6.59
N VAL A 58 -1.89 9.44 -6.43
CA VAL A 58 -2.73 8.54 -5.64
C VAL A 58 -2.67 7.10 -6.16
N ARG A 59 -2.80 6.90 -7.48
CA ARG A 59 -2.69 5.56 -8.08
C ARG A 59 -1.32 4.93 -7.89
N ARG A 60 -0.26 5.73 -7.87
CA ARG A 60 1.11 5.27 -7.61
C ARG A 60 1.25 4.84 -6.16
N SER A 61 0.80 5.68 -5.22
CA SER A 61 0.82 5.36 -3.79
C SER A 61 0.00 4.11 -3.46
N VAL A 62 -1.19 3.95 -4.06
CA VAL A 62 -2.00 2.73 -3.88
C VAL A 62 -1.26 1.49 -4.40
N ARG A 63 -0.59 1.56 -5.55
CA ARG A 63 0.18 0.43 -6.07
C ARG A 63 1.40 0.09 -5.20
N GLU A 64 2.10 1.12 -4.68
CA GLU A 64 3.22 0.92 -3.76
C GLU A 64 2.76 0.28 -2.45
N ILE A 65 1.63 0.72 -1.90
CA ILE A 65 1.02 0.12 -0.71
C ILE A 65 0.58 -1.33 -0.98
N GLN A 66 -0.01 -1.61 -2.15
CA GLN A 66 -0.39 -2.98 -2.51
C GLN A 66 0.82 -3.91 -2.62
N ALA A 67 1.91 -3.46 -3.27
CA ALA A 67 3.13 -4.24 -3.37
C ALA A 67 3.76 -4.52 -1.98
N GLN A 68 3.75 -3.54 -1.09
CA GLN A 68 4.22 -3.72 0.29
C GLN A 68 3.30 -4.66 1.08
N ARG A 69 1.99 -4.60 0.85
CA ARG A 69 1.02 -5.49 1.47
C ARG A 69 1.22 -6.94 1.02
N GLU A 70 1.41 -7.19 -0.28
CA GLU A 70 1.70 -8.52 -0.79
C GLU A 70 2.95 -9.13 -0.13
N VAL A 71 4.00 -8.33 0.07
CA VAL A 71 5.19 -8.78 0.81
C VAL A 71 4.86 -9.09 2.26
N LEU A 72 4.10 -8.24 2.94
CA LEU A 72 3.68 -8.48 4.32
C LEU A 72 2.80 -9.74 4.43
N ASP A 73 1.88 -9.95 3.50
CA ASP A 73 0.99 -11.12 3.49
C ASP A 73 1.78 -12.45 3.42
N THR A 74 3.01 -12.44 2.87
CA THR A 74 3.87 -13.64 2.87
C THR A 74 4.44 -13.99 4.24
N TYR A 75 4.54 -13.03 5.15
CA TYR A 75 5.02 -13.27 6.52
C TYR A 75 3.95 -13.85 7.45
N PHE A 76 2.69 -13.67 7.11
CA PHE A 76 1.58 -14.18 7.91
C PHE A 76 1.09 -15.52 7.36
N ILE A 77 0.50 -16.32 8.25
CA ILE A 77 -0.08 -17.60 7.85
C ILE A 77 -1.58 -17.39 7.67
N LYS A 78 -2.09 -17.75 6.49
CA LYS A 78 -3.52 -17.81 6.25
C LYS A 78 -4.11 -19.06 6.89
N GLU A 79 -5.41 -19.08 7.13
CA GLU A 79 -6.09 -20.21 7.77
C GLU A 79 -5.92 -21.53 6.98
N ASP A 80 -5.95 -21.45 5.66
CA ASP A 80 -5.70 -22.57 4.76
C ASP A 80 -4.20 -22.97 4.64
N GLY A 81 -3.29 -22.09 5.05
CA GLY A 81 -1.85 -22.29 5.02
C GLY A 81 -1.25 -22.96 6.27
N ILE A 82 -2.05 -23.25 7.30
CA ILE A 82 -1.54 -23.86 8.55
C ILE A 82 -0.90 -25.22 8.28
N VAL A 83 -1.55 -26.09 7.48
CA VAL A 83 -1.05 -27.43 7.17
C VAL A 83 0.29 -27.33 6.44
N SER A 84 0.39 -26.48 5.42
CA SER A 84 1.65 -26.26 4.71
C SER A 84 2.77 -25.74 5.60
N PHE A 85 2.43 -24.92 6.60
CA PHE A 85 3.40 -24.44 7.57
C PHE A 85 3.88 -25.55 8.52
N LEU A 86 2.99 -26.47 8.92
CA LEU A 86 3.40 -27.63 9.70
C LEU A 86 4.31 -28.57 8.90
N ASP A 87 4.01 -28.79 7.62
CA ASP A 87 4.88 -29.55 6.70
C ASP A 87 6.28 -28.90 6.59
N GLU A 88 6.34 -27.54 6.52
CA GLU A 88 7.60 -26.77 6.51
C GLU A 88 8.42 -26.97 7.81
N ILE A 89 7.75 -27.06 8.96
CA ILE A 89 8.39 -27.36 10.26
C ILE A 89 8.93 -28.80 10.27
N GLU A 90 8.17 -29.77 9.79
CA GLU A 90 8.60 -31.17 9.71
C GLU A 90 9.81 -31.33 8.78
N GLU A 91 9.83 -30.62 7.64
CA GLU A 91 10.97 -30.60 6.72
C GLU A 91 12.24 -30.05 7.37
N ILE A 92 12.13 -29.05 8.26
CA ILE A 92 13.25 -28.56 9.05
C ILE A 92 13.81 -29.67 9.96
N GLY A 93 12.92 -30.44 10.59
CA GLY A 93 13.32 -31.59 11.40
C GLY A 93 14.10 -32.62 10.60
N ASP A 94 13.60 -32.96 9.43
CA ASP A 94 14.26 -33.91 8.52
C ASP A 94 15.65 -33.41 8.08
N HIS A 95 15.79 -32.13 7.76
CA HIS A 95 17.06 -31.50 7.42
C HIS A 95 18.05 -31.48 8.58
N ALA A 96 17.55 -31.28 9.79
CA ALA A 96 18.36 -31.34 11.01
C ALA A 96 18.70 -32.78 11.44
N GLY A 97 18.08 -33.78 10.82
CA GLY A 97 18.20 -35.17 11.18
C GLY A 97 17.53 -35.54 12.50
N LEU A 98 16.58 -34.72 12.94
CA LEU A 98 15.78 -34.90 14.14
C LEU A 98 14.28 -34.83 13.79
N PRO A 99 13.51 -35.86 14.13
CA PRO A 99 12.06 -35.80 13.93
C PRO A 99 11.46 -34.73 14.87
N ILE A 100 10.66 -33.84 14.30
CA ILE A 100 9.86 -32.88 15.04
C ILE A 100 8.46 -33.45 15.19
N GLU A 101 7.99 -33.54 16.42
CA GLU A 101 6.63 -33.96 16.75
C GLU A 101 5.80 -32.74 17.11
N VAL A 102 4.69 -32.52 16.39
CA VAL A 102 3.70 -31.48 16.75
C VAL A 102 2.79 -32.03 17.84
N ILE A 103 2.90 -31.50 19.06
CA ILE A 103 2.11 -31.94 20.21
C ILE A 103 0.72 -31.30 20.24
N ALA A 104 0.68 -30.00 19.97
CA ALA A 104 -0.56 -29.23 20.02
C ALA A 104 -0.49 -28.00 19.13
N VAL A 105 -1.64 -27.62 18.59
CA VAL A 105 -1.85 -26.37 17.86
C VAL A 105 -3.04 -25.67 18.47
N GLU A 106 -2.83 -24.50 19.05
CA GLU A 106 -3.84 -23.75 19.78
C GLU A 106 -4.01 -22.36 19.17
N ALA A 107 -5.24 -22.02 18.79
CA ALA A 107 -5.57 -20.67 18.37
C ALA A 107 -5.85 -19.78 19.60
N GLY A 108 -5.13 -18.69 19.71
CA GLY A 108 -5.35 -17.69 20.76
C GLY A 108 -6.53 -16.77 20.48
N ASN A 109 -6.77 -15.85 21.41
CA ASN A 109 -7.80 -14.83 21.23
C ASN A 109 -7.34 -13.81 20.15
N PRO A 110 -8.28 -13.26 19.36
CA PRO A 110 -7.97 -12.21 18.42
C PRO A 110 -7.27 -11.02 19.10
N ILE A 111 -6.24 -10.46 18.44
CA ILE A 111 -5.50 -9.31 18.94
C ILE A 111 -6.16 -8.01 18.50
N ASP A 112 -6.80 -8.03 17.34
CA ASP A 112 -7.47 -6.89 16.74
C ASP A 112 -8.98 -6.85 17.04
N LYS A 113 -9.59 -5.68 16.86
CA LYS A 113 -11.02 -5.48 17.10
C LYS A 113 -11.93 -6.19 16.09
N ASP A 114 -11.41 -6.41 14.89
CA ASP A 114 -12.15 -7.02 13.79
C ASP A 114 -12.03 -8.55 13.80
N GLY A 115 -11.18 -9.11 14.67
CA GLY A 115 -11.01 -10.55 14.84
C GLY A 115 -10.23 -11.24 13.74
N LEU A 116 -9.57 -10.44 12.87
CA LEU A 116 -8.85 -10.93 11.70
C LEU A 116 -7.45 -11.46 12.03
N ILE A 117 -6.84 -10.96 13.11
CA ILE A 117 -5.47 -11.32 13.52
C ILE A 117 -5.52 -12.16 14.77
N ARG A 118 -5.02 -13.39 14.69
CA ARG A 118 -4.97 -14.32 15.81
C ARG A 118 -3.57 -14.91 15.98
N PRO A 119 -3.06 -15.03 17.22
CA PRO A 119 -1.87 -15.80 17.48
C PRO A 119 -2.21 -17.27 17.41
N LEU A 120 -1.40 -18.05 16.72
CA LEU A 120 -1.45 -19.50 16.71
C LEU A 120 -0.24 -20.02 17.48
N THR A 121 -0.48 -20.74 18.55
CA THR A 121 0.58 -21.34 19.36
C THR A 121 0.76 -22.80 18.96
N ILE A 122 1.97 -23.17 18.58
CA ILE A 122 2.33 -24.52 18.18
C ILE A 122 3.35 -25.05 19.20
N SER A 123 3.01 -26.16 19.82
CA SER A 123 3.88 -26.87 20.73
C SER A 123 4.57 -28.01 19.99
N LEU A 124 5.88 -27.95 19.93
CA LEU A 124 6.76 -28.88 19.23
C LEU A 124 7.63 -29.64 20.21
N ARG A 125 7.86 -30.92 19.94
CA ARG A 125 8.82 -31.76 20.68
C ARG A 125 9.89 -32.29 19.73
N VAL A 126 11.12 -32.21 20.15
CA VAL A 126 12.29 -32.70 19.40
C VAL A 126 13.14 -33.55 20.31
N SER A 127 13.58 -34.72 19.88
CA SER A 127 14.43 -35.60 20.69
C SER A 127 15.75 -35.91 19.99
N GLY A 128 16.86 -35.72 20.70
CA GLY A 128 18.17 -36.01 20.11
C GLY A 128 19.34 -35.45 20.91
N LYS A 129 20.43 -35.15 20.24
CA LYS A 129 21.60 -34.55 20.90
C LYS A 129 21.32 -33.05 21.10
N LEU A 130 21.82 -32.53 22.23
CA LEU A 130 21.65 -31.12 22.59
C LEU A 130 22.04 -30.15 21.45
N LYS A 131 23.16 -30.42 20.77
CA LYS A 131 23.65 -29.61 19.66
C LYS A 131 22.61 -29.55 18.50
N ASP A 132 22.02 -30.68 18.16
CA ASP A 132 21.14 -30.80 17.03
C ASP A 132 19.79 -30.16 17.35
N ILE A 133 19.36 -30.21 18.62
CA ILE A 133 18.18 -29.49 19.14
C ILE A 133 18.36 -27.98 19.01
N PHE A 134 19.52 -27.43 19.40
CA PHE A 134 19.81 -26.00 19.22
C PHE A 134 19.90 -25.59 17.76
N TYR A 135 20.42 -26.49 16.89
CA TYR A 135 20.45 -26.24 15.46
C TYR A 135 19.04 -26.16 14.87
N THR A 136 18.16 -27.07 15.27
CA THR A 136 16.75 -27.07 14.88
C THR A 136 16.05 -25.77 15.34
N LEU A 137 16.31 -25.34 16.58
CA LEU A 137 15.77 -24.08 17.10
C LEU A 137 16.24 -22.88 16.26
N ALA A 138 17.54 -22.81 15.94
CA ALA A 138 18.07 -21.74 15.10
C ALA A 138 17.44 -21.74 13.69
N MET A 139 17.19 -22.91 13.11
CA MET A 139 16.48 -23.01 11.82
C MET A 139 15.04 -22.51 11.92
N LEU A 140 14.31 -22.86 12.97
CA LEU A 140 12.95 -22.36 13.22
C LEU A 140 12.91 -20.83 13.33
N GLU A 141 13.89 -20.22 13.99
CA GLU A 141 13.99 -18.77 14.11
C GLU A 141 14.37 -18.05 12.80
N THR A 142 14.93 -18.75 11.83
CA THR A 142 15.28 -18.20 10.51
C THR A 142 14.19 -18.33 9.47
N LEU A 143 13.04 -18.92 9.80
CA LEU A 143 11.92 -19.03 8.88
C LEU A 143 11.46 -17.64 8.41
N PRO A 144 11.17 -17.47 7.12
CA PRO A 144 10.69 -16.20 6.56
C PRO A 144 9.20 -15.97 6.86
N LYS A 145 8.80 -16.15 8.09
CA LYS A 145 7.43 -16.00 8.61
C LYS A 145 7.46 -15.17 9.89
N ALA A 146 6.31 -14.62 10.27
CA ALA A 146 6.17 -13.93 11.55
C ALA A 146 6.10 -14.95 12.70
N VAL A 147 7.23 -15.62 12.93
CA VAL A 147 7.41 -16.67 13.94
C VAL A 147 8.14 -16.08 15.14
N SER A 148 7.69 -16.43 16.34
CA SER A 148 8.35 -16.11 17.60
C SER A 148 8.42 -17.34 18.46
N VAL A 149 9.56 -17.63 19.05
CA VAL A 149 9.71 -18.70 20.06
C VAL A 149 9.45 -18.10 21.44
N ASP A 150 8.31 -18.47 22.03
CA ASP A 150 7.85 -17.95 23.33
C ASP A 150 8.44 -18.72 24.51
N GLY A 151 8.79 -20.00 24.31
CA GLY A 151 9.34 -20.84 25.35
C GLY A 151 10.13 -22.01 24.83
N VAL A 152 11.20 -22.34 25.55
CA VAL A 152 12.05 -23.50 25.29
C VAL A 152 12.24 -24.29 26.58
N GLY A 153 11.79 -25.52 26.59
CA GLY A 153 12.02 -26.50 27.64
C GLY A 153 13.08 -27.51 27.21
N LEU A 154 14.06 -27.82 28.05
CA LEU A 154 15.06 -28.85 27.80
C LEU A 154 15.09 -29.81 28.95
N THR A 155 14.87 -31.10 28.67
CA THR A 155 14.91 -32.16 29.65
C THR A 155 15.81 -33.28 29.13
N GLN A 156 16.68 -33.81 30.00
CA GLN A 156 17.49 -34.98 29.62
C GLN A 156 16.75 -36.26 30.01
N ASP A 157 16.65 -37.18 29.09
CA ASP A 157 16.18 -38.52 29.37
C ASP A 157 17.28 -39.31 30.11
N PRO A 158 17.07 -39.73 31.38
CA PRO A 158 18.07 -40.38 32.13
C PRO A 158 18.43 -41.81 31.63
N GLU A 159 17.53 -42.45 30.88
CA GLU A 159 17.69 -43.81 30.41
C GLU A 159 18.54 -43.85 29.14
N ASN A 160 18.31 -42.93 28.21
CA ASN A 160 18.90 -42.94 26.86
C ASN A 160 19.98 -41.87 26.69
N LEU A 161 20.21 -41.02 27.69
CA LEU A 161 21.13 -39.85 27.63
C LEU A 161 20.82 -38.91 26.45
N THR A 162 19.62 -38.98 25.91
CA THR A 162 19.14 -38.09 24.89
C THR A 162 18.45 -36.86 25.52
N TRP A 163 18.45 -35.76 24.81
CA TRP A 163 17.74 -34.56 25.22
C TRP A 163 16.39 -34.49 24.54
N ILE A 164 15.41 -34.00 25.26
CA ILE A 164 14.08 -33.67 24.76
C ILE A 164 13.95 -32.17 24.83
N GLY A 165 13.75 -31.56 23.68
CA GLY A 165 13.44 -30.13 23.54
C GLY A 165 11.94 -29.94 23.31
N GLU A 166 11.32 -29.10 24.11
CA GLU A 166 9.95 -28.66 23.90
C GLU A 166 9.96 -27.18 23.54
N PHE A 167 9.45 -26.84 22.36
CA PHE A 167 9.42 -25.48 21.83
C PHE A 167 7.98 -25.00 21.75
N LYS A 168 7.75 -23.81 22.26
CA LYS A 168 6.49 -23.11 22.11
C LYS A 168 6.66 -22.00 21.07
N VAL A 169 6.16 -22.25 19.88
CA VAL A 169 6.27 -21.36 18.73
C VAL A 169 4.97 -20.62 18.55
N VAL A 170 5.02 -19.30 18.45
CA VAL A 170 3.85 -18.45 18.22
C VAL A 170 3.98 -17.84 16.82
N VAL A 171 2.97 -18.02 16.01
CA VAL A 171 2.85 -17.44 14.68
C VAL A 171 1.60 -16.59 14.58
N THR A 172 1.64 -15.59 13.73
CA THR A 172 0.48 -14.74 13.50
C THR A 172 -0.32 -15.24 12.30
N GLN A 173 -1.56 -15.61 12.56
CA GLN A 173 -2.54 -16.02 11.55
C GLN A 173 -3.42 -14.85 11.16
N ILE A 174 -3.73 -14.71 9.87
CA ILE A 174 -4.75 -13.80 9.36
C ILE A 174 -5.92 -14.64 8.84
N SER A 175 -7.11 -14.34 9.34
CA SER A 175 -8.39 -14.84 8.84
C SER A 175 -8.95 -13.84 7.83
N GLU A 176 -9.39 -14.32 6.66
CA GLU A 176 -10.06 -13.47 5.64
C GLU A 176 -11.53 -13.24 5.98
#